data_54ac96d11a7b74fc1d208f57a2a3dbd6
#
_entry.id   54ac96d11a7b74fc1d208f57a2a3dbd6
#
_cell.length_a   1.000
_cell.length_b   1.000
_cell.length_c   1.000
_cell.angle_alpha   90.00
_cell.angle_beta   90.00
_cell.angle_gamma   90.00
#
_symmetry.space_group_name_H-M   'P 1'
#
loop_
_entity.id
_entity.type
_entity.pdbx_description
1 polymer ?
#
loop_
_entity_poly.entity_id
_entity_poly.type
_entity_poly.pdbx_seq_one_letter_code
_entity_poly.pdbx_strand_id
1 'polypeptide(L)'
;PWAAPPAEGQAIEVAEGVLWMRLPLPMRLDHVNVYALRDADGWTVVDTGFDSTRSRAVWAALKDGPLAGAPIRRVLATHQHPDHIGLAGWFMEEGAELLTSRTAWLMARMLALDVQERPTPAQVAYWRRAGMPAEMLDRKAAERPWNTADVVHPLPLGYTRLRDGDRLRLGGRDWRVWTGNGHAAEHLTLWSEDDDLVIAGDQLLPGISPNLGVYATEPGANPVAEWLESCDRFAALAED
;
A
#
# COMPACT_ATOMS: atom_id res chain seq x y z
N PRO A 1 -11.81 -6.44 18.27
CA PRO A 1 -13.12 -6.98 18.67
C PRO A 1 -13.52 -8.25 17.88
N TRP A 2 -12.82 -8.63 16.79
CA TRP A 2 -13.06 -9.87 16.03
C TRP A 2 -12.21 -11.00 16.56
N ALA A 3 -12.83 -12.19 16.74
CA ALA A 3 -12.16 -13.36 17.34
C ALA A 3 -11.06 -13.96 16.45
N ALA A 4 -11.16 -13.77 15.13
CA ALA A 4 -10.19 -14.22 14.14
C ALA A 4 -10.20 -13.30 12.90
N PRO A 5 -9.09 -13.19 12.17
CA PRO A 5 -9.07 -12.48 10.90
C PRO A 5 -9.86 -13.24 9.80
N PRO A 6 -10.25 -12.56 8.70
CA PRO A 6 -10.88 -13.24 7.57
C PRO A 6 -9.91 -14.26 6.95
N ALA A 7 -10.45 -15.41 6.55
CA ALA A 7 -9.71 -16.40 5.75
C ALA A 7 -9.48 -15.87 4.31
N GLU A 8 -8.54 -16.45 3.58
CA GLU A 8 -8.30 -16.10 2.17
C GLU A 8 -9.59 -16.27 1.35
N GLY A 9 -9.92 -15.29 0.52
CA GLY A 9 -11.14 -15.26 -0.27
C GLY A 9 -12.42 -14.97 0.52
N GLN A 10 -12.31 -14.65 1.81
CA GLN A 10 -13.41 -14.25 2.68
C GLN A 10 -13.24 -12.79 3.14
N ALA A 11 -14.31 -12.21 3.64
CA ALA A 11 -14.33 -10.86 4.19
C ALA A 11 -15.07 -10.83 5.52
N ILE A 12 -14.71 -9.87 6.36
CA ILE A 12 -15.43 -9.51 7.58
C ILE A 12 -15.93 -8.08 7.43
N GLU A 13 -17.22 -7.84 7.62
CA GLU A 13 -17.76 -6.49 7.68
C GLU A 13 -17.35 -5.86 9.01
N VAL A 14 -16.52 -4.82 8.96
CA VAL A 14 -15.96 -4.15 10.15
C VAL A 14 -16.74 -2.91 10.55
N ALA A 15 -17.44 -2.32 9.58
CA ALA A 15 -18.44 -1.27 9.74
C ALA A 15 -19.43 -1.40 8.57
N GLU A 16 -20.60 -0.77 8.65
CA GLU A 16 -21.61 -0.84 7.60
C GLU A 16 -20.99 -0.48 6.24
N GLY A 17 -21.05 -1.41 5.28
CA GLY A 17 -20.49 -1.25 3.93
C GLY A 17 -18.96 -1.25 3.85
N VAL A 18 -18.23 -1.58 4.93
CA VAL A 18 -16.76 -1.69 4.95
C VAL A 18 -16.34 -3.11 5.25
N LEU A 19 -15.76 -3.76 4.26
CA LEU A 19 -15.27 -5.13 4.36
C LEU A 19 -13.75 -5.15 4.57
N TRP A 20 -13.30 -5.94 5.54
CA TRP A 20 -11.90 -6.27 5.77
C TRP A 20 -11.57 -7.60 5.12
N MET A 21 -10.49 -7.65 4.38
CA MET A 21 -9.96 -8.81 3.66
C MET A 21 -8.45 -8.90 3.89
N ARG A 22 -7.87 -10.06 3.57
CA ARG A 22 -6.41 -10.28 3.66
C ARG A 22 -5.88 -10.86 2.37
N LEU A 23 -4.77 -10.32 1.89
CA LEU A 23 -4.03 -10.82 0.75
C LEU A 23 -2.72 -11.47 1.22
N PRO A 24 -2.31 -12.61 0.64
CA PRO A 24 -1.13 -13.35 1.07
C PRO A 24 0.17 -12.65 0.65
N LEU A 25 1.18 -12.72 1.51
CA LEU A 25 2.54 -12.29 1.23
C LEU A 25 3.51 -13.48 1.36
N PRO A 26 4.54 -13.58 0.50
CA PRO A 26 5.50 -14.69 0.51
C PRO A 26 6.67 -14.45 1.49
N MET A 27 6.42 -13.88 2.66
CA MET A 27 7.45 -13.51 3.63
C MET A 27 7.00 -13.79 5.07
N ARG A 28 7.81 -13.42 6.06
CA ARG A 28 7.49 -13.64 7.48
C ARG A 28 6.21 -12.90 7.91
N LEU A 29 6.00 -11.69 7.43
CA LEU A 29 4.70 -11.05 7.45
C LEU A 29 3.89 -11.68 6.31
N ASP A 30 3.02 -12.62 6.64
CA ASP A 30 2.36 -13.52 5.69
C ASP A 30 1.13 -12.93 4.99
N HIS A 31 0.75 -11.71 5.33
CA HIS A 31 -0.42 -11.05 4.76
C HIS A 31 -0.32 -9.52 4.79
N VAL A 32 -1.11 -8.89 3.93
CA VAL A 32 -1.49 -7.47 3.99
C VAL A 32 -3.01 -7.36 4.17
N ASN A 33 -3.44 -6.41 5.00
CA ASN A 33 -4.85 -6.08 5.16
C ASN A 33 -5.29 -5.12 4.06
N VAL A 34 -6.41 -5.44 3.41
CA VAL A 34 -7.03 -4.62 2.39
C VAL A 34 -8.52 -4.45 2.71
N TYR A 35 -9.12 -3.40 2.18
CA TYR A 35 -10.52 -3.10 2.50
C TYR A 35 -11.32 -2.89 1.22
N ALA A 36 -12.64 -3.14 1.28
CA ALA A 36 -13.57 -2.76 0.23
C ALA A 36 -14.72 -1.95 0.83
N LEU A 37 -15.01 -0.80 0.21
CA LEU A 37 -16.07 0.12 0.62
C LEU A 37 -17.18 0.06 -0.42
N ARG A 38 -18.42 -0.15 0.05
CA ARG A 38 -19.60 -0.31 -0.82
C ARG A 38 -20.15 1.04 -1.27
N ASP A 39 -19.93 1.37 -2.52
CA ASP A 39 -20.50 2.55 -3.18
C ASP A 39 -21.81 2.19 -3.93
N ALA A 40 -22.57 3.20 -4.32
CA ALA A 40 -23.79 3.03 -5.08
C ALA A 40 -23.57 2.39 -6.47
N ASP A 41 -22.40 2.65 -7.07
CA ASP A 41 -22.00 2.21 -8.42
C ASP A 41 -21.05 1.00 -8.44
N GLY A 42 -20.67 0.48 -7.26
CA GLY A 42 -19.74 -0.65 -7.15
C GLY A 42 -18.93 -0.64 -5.86
N TRP A 43 -17.69 -1.10 -5.96
CA TRP A 43 -16.75 -1.13 -4.84
C TRP A 43 -15.58 -0.18 -5.05
N THR A 44 -15.15 0.49 -4.01
CA THR A 44 -13.82 1.08 -3.89
C THR A 44 -12.98 0.14 -3.03
N VAL A 45 -11.88 -0.39 -3.58
CA VAL A 45 -10.92 -1.19 -2.80
C VAL A 45 -9.77 -0.30 -2.32
N VAL A 46 -9.35 -0.49 -1.08
CA VAL A 46 -8.19 0.17 -0.49
C VAL A 46 -7.08 -0.86 -0.38
N ASP A 47 -6.02 -0.63 -1.15
CA ASP A 47 -4.88 -1.51 -1.39
C ASP A 47 -5.22 -2.83 -2.10
N THR A 48 -4.21 -3.50 -2.68
CA THR A 48 -4.47 -4.57 -3.67
C THR A 48 -3.63 -5.84 -3.50
N GLY A 49 -2.59 -5.83 -2.67
CA GLY A 49 -1.66 -6.95 -2.54
C GLY A 49 -0.63 -7.01 -3.68
N PHE A 50 0.33 -7.95 -3.57
CA PHE A 50 1.29 -8.25 -4.63
C PHE A 50 0.61 -8.80 -5.89
N ASP A 51 1.15 -8.48 -7.06
CA ASP A 51 0.83 -9.23 -8.28
C ASP A 51 1.47 -10.62 -8.22
N SER A 52 0.68 -11.59 -7.83
CA SER A 52 1.05 -12.99 -7.78
C SER A 52 -0.13 -13.87 -8.16
N THR A 53 0.15 -15.08 -8.62
CA THR A 53 -0.90 -16.07 -8.93
C THR A 53 -1.82 -16.30 -7.73
N ARG A 54 -1.27 -16.35 -6.51
CA ARG A 54 -2.04 -16.55 -5.28
C ARG A 54 -2.93 -15.35 -4.97
N SER A 55 -2.43 -14.12 -5.07
CA SER A 55 -3.22 -12.90 -4.83
C SER A 55 -4.35 -12.77 -5.86
N ARG A 56 -4.08 -13.07 -7.14
CA ARG A 56 -5.11 -13.07 -8.20
C ARG A 56 -6.21 -14.11 -7.92
N ALA A 57 -5.85 -15.31 -7.45
CA ALA A 57 -6.83 -16.33 -7.07
C ALA A 57 -7.68 -15.89 -5.88
N VAL A 58 -7.08 -15.23 -4.86
CA VAL A 58 -7.82 -14.65 -3.73
C VAL A 58 -8.78 -13.56 -4.21
N TRP A 59 -8.34 -12.65 -5.10
CA TRP A 59 -9.22 -11.64 -5.67
C TRP A 59 -10.36 -12.23 -6.51
N ALA A 60 -10.11 -13.32 -7.26
CA ALA A 60 -11.19 -14.03 -7.99
C ALA A 60 -12.24 -14.56 -6.99
N ALA A 61 -11.83 -15.24 -5.93
CA ALA A 61 -12.72 -15.72 -4.88
C ALA A 61 -13.50 -14.59 -4.19
N LEU A 62 -12.85 -13.44 -3.93
CA LEU A 62 -13.51 -12.26 -3.36
C LEU A 62 -14.56 -11.68 -4.31
N LYS A 63 -14.25 -11.57 -5.61
CA LYS A 63 -15.18 -11.07 -6.64
C LYS A 63 -16.38 -12.00 -6.82
N ASP A 64 -16.18 -13.32 -6.73
CA ASP A 64 -17.25 -14.33 -6.84
C ASP A 64 -18.05 -14.50 -5.54
N GLY A 65 -17.52 -14.07 -4.41
CA GLY A 65 -18.07 -14.20 -3.08
C GLY A 65 -18.47 -12.85 -2.44
N PRO A 66 -17.72 -12.33 -1.47
CA PRO A 66 -18.14 -11.15 -0.69
C PRO A 66 -18.38 -9.87 -1.51
N LEU A 67 -17.72 -9.73 -2.65
CA LEU A 67 -17.86 -8.57 -3.54
C LEU A 67 -18.81 -8.82 -4.72
N ALA A 68 -19.46 -9.99 -4.78
CA ALA A 68 -20.29 -10.37 -5.90
C ALA A 68 -21.44 -9.37 -6.17
N GLY A 69 -21.83 -9.28 -7.43
CA GLY A 69 -22.98 -8.48 -7.87
C GLY A 69 -22.68 -6.99 -8.07
N ALA A 70 -21.44 -6.53 -7.89
CA ALA A 70 -21.03 -5.16 -8.21
C ALA A 70 -19.56 -5.10 -8.64
N PRO A 71 -19.22 -4.26 -9.64
CA PRO A 71 -17.85 -4.13 -10.12
C PRO A 71 -16.98 -3.36 -9.12
N ILE A 72 -15.66 -3.59 -9.18
CA ILE A 72 -14.70 -2.72 -8.56
C ILE A 72 -14.51 -1.51 -9.47
N ARG A 73 -14.91 -0.33 -9.01
CA ARG A 73 -14.86 0.92 -9.77
C ARG A 73 -13.65 1.76 -9.45
N ARG A 74 -13.12 1.64 -8.24
CA ARG A 74 -11.99 2.44 -7.76
C ARG A 74 -11.02 1.57 -6.99
N VAL A 75 -9.75 1.88 -7.17
CA VAL A 75 -8.65 1.43 -6.31
C VAL A 75 -8.07 2.67 -5.63
N LEU A 76 -8.04 2.69 -4.31
CA LEU A 76 -7.30 3.66 -3.54
C LEU A 76 -6.03 2.98 -3.04
N ALA A 77 -4.87 3.37 -3.57
CA ALA A 77 -3.59 2.88 -3.07
C ALA A 77 -3.07 3.84 -2.00
N THR A 78 -2.85 3.33 -0.80
CA THR A 78 -2.38 4.15 0.32
C THR A 78 -0.97 4.68 0.08
N HIS A 79 -0.10 3.88 -0.51
CA HIS A 79 1.29 4.23 -0.83
C HIS A 79 1.88 3.30 -1.91
N GLN A 80 3.16 3.53 -2.26
CA GLN A 80 3.83 2.88 -3.40
C GLN A 80 4.35 1.47 -3.14
N HIS A 81 4.31 0.93 -1.91
CA HIS A 81 4.87 -0.39 -1.67
C HIS A 81 4.09 -1.47 -2.42
N PRO A 82 4.80 -2.50 -2.92
CA PRO A 82 4.23 -3.49 -3.83
C PRO A 82 3.04 -4.28 -3.26
N ASP A 83 3.03 -4.52 -1.95
CA ASP A 83 1.95 -5.21 -1.25
C ASP A 83 0.68 -4.35 -1.07
N HIS A 84 0.74 -3.07 -1.43
CA HIS A 84 -0.38 -2.14 -1.45
C HIS A 84 -0.84 -1.79 -2.86
N ILE A 85 0.08 -1.41 -3.75
CA ILE A 85 -0.25 -0.97 -5.12
C ILE A 85 -0.10 -2.08 -6.18
N GLY A 86 0.35 -3.28 -5.78
CA GLY A 86 0.83 -4.30 -6.72
C GLY A 86 -0.14 -4.73 -7.80
N LEU A 87 -1.42 -4.85 -7.52
CA LEU A 87 -2.45 -5.19 -8.50
C LEU A 87 -3.28 -3.99 -8.97
N ALA A 88 -2.92 -2.74 -8.59
CA ALA A 88 -3.67 -1.57 -9.01
C ALA A 88 -3.77 -1.47 -10.55
N GLY A 89 -2.67 -1.70 -11.27
CA GLY A 89 -2.66 -1.71 -12.73
C GLY A 89 -3.59 -2.75 -13.35
N TRP A 90 -3.67 -3.93 -12.77
CA TRP A 90 -4.61 -4.96 -13.21
C TRP A 90 -6.08 -4.53 -13.06
N PHE A 91 -6.44 -3.90 -11.94
CA PHE A 91 -7.78 -3.34 -11.77
C PHE A 91 -8.06 -2.18 -12.73
N MET A 92 -7.05 -1.35 -13.02
CA MET A 92 -7.18 -0.27 -14.01
C MET A 92 -7.46 -0.82 -15.41
N GLU A 93 -6.84 -1.94 -15.81
CA GLU A 93 -7.12 -2.63 -17.08
C GLU A 93 -8.56 -3.20 -17.11
N GLU A 94 -9.12 -3.56 -15.96
CA GLU A 94 -10.52 -3.95 -15.80
C GLU A 94 -11.49 -2.75 -15.75
N GLY A 95 -10.97 -1.52 -15.82
CA GLY A 95 -11.76 -0.29 -15.89
C GLY A 95 -11.90 0.47 -14.55
N ALA A 96 -11.16 0.09 -13.50
CA ALA A 96 -11.16 0.83 -12.25
C ALA A 96 -10.32 2.12 -12.35
N GLU A 97 -10.76 3.18 -11.66
CA GLU A 97 -10.00 4.40 -11.47
C GLU A 97 -8.98 4.21 -10.34
N LEU A 98 -7.73 4.66 -10.52
CA LEU A 98 -6.72 4.68 -9.47
C LEU A 98 -6.74 6.04 -8.75
N LEU A 99 -6.94 6.02 -7.43
CA LEU A 99 -6.81 7.14 -6.52
C LEU A 99 -5.55 6.94 -5.68
N THR A 100 -4.62 7.88 -5.64
CA THR A 100 -3.42 7.79 -4.81
C THR A 100 -2.72 9.16 -4.70
N SER A 101 -1.67 9.26 -3.88
CA SER A 101 -0.84 10.46 -3.81
C SER A 101 0.06 10.57 -5.06
N ARG A 102 0.55 11.80 -5.32
CA ARG A 102 1.47 12.03 -6.44
C ARG A 102 2.76 11.23 -6.25
N THR A 103 3.31 11.25 -5.05
CA THR A 103 4.58 10.57 -4.76
C THR A 103 4.42 9.07 -4.86
N ALA A 104 3.34 8.49 -4.34
CA ALA A 104 3.08 7.05 -4.47
C ALA A 104 3.00 6.62 -5.94
N TRP A 105 2.26 7.35 -6.79
CA TRP A 105 2.15 7.01 -8.21
C TRP A 105 3.50 7.12 -8.94
N LEU A 106 4.23 8.24 -8.73
CA LEU A 106 5.53 8.46 -9.38
C LEU A 106 6.56 7.40 -8.96
N MET A 107 6.66 7.10 -7.66
CA MET A 107 7.60 6.12 -7.14
C MET A 107 7.25 4.69 -7.58
N ALA A 108 5.99 4.28 -7.46
CA ALA A 108 5.57 2.95 -7.92
C ALA A 108 5.87 2.75 -9.41
N ARG A 109 5.55 3.76 -10.24
CA ARG A 109 5.82 3.69 -11.67
C ARG A 109 7.32 3.70 -11.99
N MET A 110 8.10 4.56 -11.32
CA MET A 110 9.56 4.60 -11.46
C MET A 110 10.17 3.24 -11.12
N LEU A 111 9.84 2.69 -9.95
CA LEU A 111 10.39 1.44 -9.46
C LEU A 111 9.96 0.23 -10.31
N ALA A 112 8.75 0.24 -10.87
CA ALA A 112 8.27 -0.81 -11.78
C ALA A 112 8.94 -0.73 -13.16
N LEU A 113 9.42 0.44 -13.60
CA LEU A 113 10.13 0.63 -14.85
C LEU A 113 11.65 0.47 -14.72
N ASP A 114 12.22 0.70 -13.52
CA ASP A 114 13.65 0.57 -13.24
C ASP A 114 14.03 -0.88 -12.92
N VAL A 115 13.99 -1.73 -13.93
CA VAL A 115 14.37 -3.15 -13.80
C VAL A 115 15.88 -3.31 -13.91
N GLN A 116 16.49 -3.86 -12.87
CA GLN A 116 17.93 -4.06 -12.77
C GLN A 116 18.29 -5.55 -12.85
N GLU A 117 19.18 -5.93 -13.77
CA GLU A 117 19.78 -7.27 -13.84
C GLU A 117 20.96 -7.43 -12.88
N ARG A 118 21.55 -6.31 -12.45
CA ARG A 118 22.60 -6.23 -11.44
C ARG A 118 22.42 -4.96 -10.62
N PRO A 119 22.80 -4.97 -9.33
CA PRO A 119 22.81 -3.74 -8.55
C PRO A 119 23.70 -2.68 -9.19
N THR A 120 23.26 -1.43 -9.15
CA THR A 120 24.06 -0.33 -9.66
C THR A 120 25.33 -0.12 -8.83
N PRO A 121 26.42 0.44 -9.38
CA PRO A 121 27.61 0.79 -8.60
C PRO A 121 27.30 1.71 -7.41
N ALA A 122 26.32 2.59 -7.54
CA ALA A 122 25.86 3.48 -6.46
C ALA A 122 25.21 2.71 -5.32
N GLN A 123 24.40 1.71 -5.63
CA GLN A 123 23.77 0.83 -4.63
C GLN A 123 24.79 -0.02 -3.89
N VAL A 124 25.77 -0.60 -4.59
CA VAL A 124 26.87 -1.36 -3.97
C VAL A 124 27.70 -0.46 -3.06
N ALA A 125 28.00 0.77 -3.50
CA ALA A 125 28.72 1.74 -2.70
C ALA A 125 27.92 2.16 -1.44
N TYR A 126 26.61 2.30 -1.56
CA TYR A 126 25.72 2.56 -0.44
C TYR A 126 25.77 1.43 0.60
N TRP A 127 25.59 0.16 0.19
CA TRP A 127 25.67 -0.99 1.10
C TRP A 127 27.01 -1.09 1.81
N ARG A 128 28.11 -0.80 1.10
CA ARG A 128 29.46 -0.77 1.69
C ARG A 128 29.57 0.30 2.78
N ARG A 129 29.06 1.52 2.53
CA ARG A 129 29.05 2.59 3.53
C ARG A 129 28.14 2.27 4.72
N ALA A 130 27.06 1.54 4.49
CA ALA A 130 26.15 1.06 5.52
C ALA A 130 26.73 -0.09 6.37
N GLY A 131 27.97 -0.51 6.11
CA GLY A 131 28.66 -1.53 6.92
C GLY A 131 28.32 -2.98 6.54
N MET A 132 27.81 -3.22 5.33
CA MET A 132 27.54 -4.60 4.87
C MET A 132 28.85 -5.40 4.84
N PRO A 133 28.89 -6.62 5.46
CA PRO A 133 30.08 -7.48 5.42
C PRO A 133 30.51 -7.79 3.99
N ALA A 134 31.83 -7.84 3.75
CA ALA A 134 32.40 -7.99 2.40
C ALA A 134 31.84 -9.21 1.64
N GLU A 135 31.79 -10.39 2.28
CA GLU A 135 31.24 -11.62 1.68
C GLU A 135 29.78 -11.45 1.25
N MET A 136 28.95 -10.79 2.07
CA MET A 136 27.54 -10.52 1.74
C MET A 136 27.45 -9.49 0.61
N LEU A 137 28.30 -8.47 0.62
CA LEU A 137 28.37 -7.45 -0.41
C LEU A 137 28.73 -8.04 -1.77
N ASP A 138 29.77 -8.89 -1.82
CA ASP A 138 30.22 -9.56 -3.05
C ASP A 138 29.14 -10.46 -3.62
N ARG A 139 28.47 -11.24 -2.77
CA ARG A 139 27.33 -12.09 -3.18
C ARG A 139 26.18 -11.23 -3.73
N LYS A 140 25.73 -10.22 -3.00
CA LYS A 140 24.63 -9.34 -3.44
C LYS A 140 24.97 -8.56 -4.71
N ALA A 141 26.23 -8.15 -4.90
CA ALA A 141 26.66 -7.47 -6.11
C ALA A 141 26.66 -8.41 -7.34
N ALA A 142 26.78 -9.72 -7.14
CA ALA A 142 26.77 -10.73 -8.19
C ALA A 142 25.39 -11.27 -8.55
N GLU A 143 24.39 -11.10 -7.69
CA GLU A 143 23.02 -11.60 -7.87
C GLU A 143 22.13 -10.54 -8.56
N ARG A 144 21.09 -11.01 -9.28
CA ARG A 144 20.00 -10.12 -9.74
C ARG A 144 19.27 -9.60 -8.50
N PRO A 145 19.12 -8.28 -8.35
CA PRO A 145 18.34 -7.75 -7.24
C PRO A 145 16.86 -8.07 -7.41
N TRP A 146 16.14 -8.09 -6.31
CA TRP A 146 14.69 -8.03 -6.36
C TRP A 146 14.25 -6.72 -7.02
N ASN A 147 13.32 -6.80 -7.94
CA ASN A 147 12.76 -5.63 -8.63
C ASN A 147 11.28 -5.49 -8.29
N THR A 148 10.80 -4.29 -8.18
CA THR A 148 9.37 -3.99 -7.99
C THR A 148 8.52 -4.59 -9.10
N ALA A 149 9.01 -4.59 -10.33
CA ALA A 149 8.36 -5.21 -11.50
C ALA A 149 8.11 -6.72 -11.34
N ASP A 150 8.80 -7.40 -10.42
CA ASP A 150 8.61 -8.84 -10.21
C ASP A 150 7.26 -9.16 -9.53
N VAL A 151 6.63 -8.15 -8.87
CA VAL A 151 5.41 -8.33 -8.04
C VAL A 151 4.41 -7.17 -8.16
N VAL A 152 4.61 -6.27 -9.13
CA VAL A 152 3.70 -5.16 -9.42
C VAL A 152 3.26 -5.23 -10.87
N HIS A 153 1.95 -5.30 -11.09
CA HIS A 153 1.37 -5.19 -12.42
C HIS A 153 1.68 -3.81 -13.02
N PRO A 154 2.05 -3.71 -14.29
CA PRO A 154 2.34 -2.43 -14.93
C PRO A 154 1.21 -1.41 -14.70
N LEU A 155 1.57 -0.21 -14.24
CA LEU A 155 0.61 0.85 -14.00
C LEU A 155 0.32 1.61 -15.31
N PRO A 156 -0.92 1.60 -15.83
CA PRO A 156 -1.33 2.45 -16.95
C PRO A 156 -1.14 3.94 -16.63
N LEU A 157 -1.18 4.79 -17.65
CA LEU A 157 -1.18 6.23 -17.47
C LEU A 157 -2.53 6.71 -16.93
N GLY A 158 -2.47 7.75 -16.10
CA GLY A 158 -3.65 8.37 -15.49
C GLY A 158 -3.92 7.85 -14.08
N TYR A 159 -4.19 8.77 -13.18
CA TYR A 159 -4.66 8.53 -11.82
C TYR A 159 -5.34 9.79 -11.30
N THR A 160 -6.25 9.64 -10.36
CA THR A 160 -6.83 10.77 -9.61
C THR A 160 -5.96 11.04 -8.39
N ARG A 161 -5.38 12.24 -8.35
CA ARG A 161 -4.51 12.63 -7.25
C ARG A 161 -5.31 12.97 -6.00
N LEU A 162 -4.95 12.32 -4.90
CA LEU A 162 -5.35 12.71 -3.55
C LEU A 162 -4.24 13.53 -2.86
N ARG A 163 -4.67 14.48 -2.04
CA ARG A 163 -3.81 15.39 -1.28
C ARG A 163 -4.19 15.37 0.19
N ASP A 164 -3.28 15.81 1.00
CA ASP A 164 -3.55 16.11 2.39
C ASP A 164 -4.72 17.08 2.55
N GLY A 165 -5.67 16.74 3.41
CA GLY A 165 -6.88 17.52 3.66
C GLY A 165 -8.02 17.33 2.66
N ASP A 166 -7.85 16.55 1.58
CA ASP A 166 -8.93 16.28 0.64
C ASP A 166 -10.09 15.53 1.33
N ARG A 167 -11.30 15.75 0.84
CA ARG A 167 -12.51 15.03 1.25
C ARG A 167 -12.96 14.10 0.15
N LEU A 168 -13.38 12.89 0.54
CA LEU A 168 -13.91 11.86 -0.34
C LEU A 168 -15.22 11.33 0.23
N ARG A 169 -16.16 10.99 -0.66
CA ARG A 169 -17.33 10.19 -0.29
C ARG A 169 -17.16 8.78 -0.82
N LEU A 170 -16.91 7.82 0.07
CA LEU A 170 -16.70 6.41 -0.25
C LEU A 170 -17.41 5.52 0.77
N GLY A 171 -18.04 4.44 0.30
CA GLY A 171 -18.74 3.50 1.18
C GLY A 171 -19.85 4.13 2.01
N GLY A 172 -20.52 5.15 1.48
CA GLY A 172 -21.58 5.86 2.19
C GLY A 172 -21.08 6.84 3.26
N ARG A 173 -19.76 6.97 3.48
CA ARG A 173 -19.12 7.83 4.48
C ARG A 173 -18.38 8.99 3.84
N ASP A 174 -18.26 10.09 4.58
CA ASP A 174 -17.38 11.20 4.27
C ASP A 174 -16.00 10.93 4.94
N TRP A 175 -14.96 10.94 4.13
CA TRP A 175 -13.60 10.68 4.57
C TRP A 175 -12.73 11.90 4.41
N ARG A 176 -11.91 12.18 5.42
CA ARG A 176 -10.80 13.10 5.34
C ARG A 176 -9.52 12.34 5.02
N VAL A 177 -8.81 12.78 3.99
CA VAL A 177 -7.48 12.27 3.68
C VAL A 177 -6.43 13.01 4.49
N TRP A 178 -5.63 12.27 5.24
CA TRP A 178 -4.44 12.82 5.87
C TRP A 178 -3.21 12.07 5.39
N THR A 179 -2.12 12.79 5.13
CA THR A 179 -0.87 12.17 4.69
C THR A 179 0.10 12.04 5.86
N GLY A 180 0.80 10.90 5.91
CA GLY A 180 1.95 10.69 6.78
C GLY A 180 3.23 10.47 5.97
N ASN A 181 4.37 10.52 6.65
CA ASN A 181 5.70 10.28 6.07
C ASN A 181 6.48 9.31 6.96
N GLY A 182 7.67 8.97 6.56
CA GLY A 182 8.60 8.11 7.27
C GLY A 182 8.56 6.68 6.76
N HIS A 183 7.40 5.99 6.80
CA HIS A 183 7.24 4.68 6.16
C HIS A 183 7.25 4.81 4.62
N ALA A 184 6.46 5.73 4.12
CA ALA A 184 6.38 6.11 2.72
C ALA A 184 6.04 7.60 2.60
N ALA A 185 6.60 8.28 1.61
CA ALA A 185 6.31 9.70 1.38
C ALA A 185 4.87 9.91 0.87
N GLU A 186 4.17 10.90 1.43
CA GLU A 186 2.74 11.18 1.15
C GLU A 186 1.86 9.92 1.31
N HIS A 187 2.13 9.06 2.32
CA HIS A 187 1.29 7.90 2.63
C HIS A 187 -0.12 8.36 3.01
N LEU A 188 -1.15 7.87 2.32
CA LEU A 188 -2.53 8.25 2.57
C LEU A 188 -3.12 7.47 3.74
N THR A 189 -3.82 8.17 4.62
CA THR A 189 -4.73 7.60 5.61
C THR A 189 -6.13 8.17 5.40
N LEU A 190 -7.17 7.38 5.65
CA LEU A 190 -8.56 7.79 5.54
C LEU A 190 -9.19 7.84 6.92
N TRP A 191 -9.70 9.00 7.30
CA TRP A 191 -10.36 9.24 8.58
C TRP A 191 -11.82 9.57 8.33
N SER A 192 -12.72 8.75 8.85
CA SER A 192 -14.16 8.98 8.72
C SER A 192 -14.57 10.26 9.48
N GLU A 193 -15.37 11.10 8.83
CA GLU A 193 -15.99 12.27 9.48
C GLU A 193 -17.37 11.89 10.08
N ASP A 194 -17.84 10.66 9.86
CA ASP A 194 -19.15 10.18 10.31
C ASP A 194 -19.06 9.29 11.56
N ASP A 195 -17.92 8.63 11.76
CA ASP A 195 -17.67 7.70 12.88
C ASP A 195 -16.16 7.61 13.21
N ASP A 196 -15.77 6.84 14.23
CA ASP A 196 -14.37 6.70 14.69
C ASP A 196 -13.53 5.73 13.81
N LEU A 197 -13.88 5.52 12.55
CA LEU A 197 -13.20 4.59 11.67
C LEU A 197 -12.01 5.24 10.95
N VAL A 198 -10.85 4.60 11.06
CA VAL A 198 -9.62 5.01 10.35
C VAL A 198 -9.07 3.84 9.54
N ILE A 199 -8.76 4.07 8.26
CA ILE A 199 -7.97 3.17 7.43
C ILE A 199 -6.58 3.77 7.31
N ALA A 200 -5.62 3.21 8.03
CA ALA A 200 -4.30 3.81 8.23
C ALA A 200 -3.20 3.23 7.34
N GLY A 201 -3.48 2.16 6.57
CA GLY A 201 -2.45 1.43 5.83
C GLY A 201 -1.29 1.04 6.74
N ASP A 202 -0.07 1.25 6.29
CA ASP A 202 1.15 0.98 7.06
C ASP A 202 1.67 2.18 7.87
N GLN A 203 0.98 3.32 7.81
CA GLN A 203 1.39 4.51 8.57
C GLN A 203 1.21 4.32 10.08
N LEU A 204 0.13 3.64 10.50
CA LEU A 204 -0.15 3.29 11.88
C LEU A 204 -0.47 1.80 11.97
N LEU A 205 0.37 1.04 12.70
CA LEU A 205 0.24 -0.40 12.84
C LEU A 205 0.10 -0.77 14.32
N PRO A 206 -0.94 -1.55 14.70
CA PRO A 206 -1.07 -2.03 16.07
C PRO A 206 -0.08 -3.16 16.35
N GLY A 207 0.79 -2.98 17.33
CA GLY A 207 1.69 -4.04 17.83
C GLY A 207 3.02 -4.21 17.11
N ILE A 208 3.25 -3.54 15.98
CA ILE A 208 4.55 -3.48 15.28
C ILE A 208 4.82 -2.04 14.82
N SER A 209 6.09 -1.68 14.62
CA SER A 209 6.44 -0.44 13.92
C SER A 209 6.39 -0.67 12.40
N PRO A 210 6.07 0.36 11.60
CA PRO A 210 6.28 0.29 10.16
C PRO A 210 7.78 0.17 9.84
N ASN A 211 8.08 -0.28 8.62
CA ASN A 211 9.45 -0.24 8.13
C ASN A 211 9.88 1.21 7.87
N LEU A 212 10.92 1.68 8.58
CA LEU A 212 11.48 3.02 8.47
C LEU A 212 12.89 2.94 7.87
N GLY A 213 13.00 2.27 6.72
CA GLY A 213 14.27 2.01 6.06
C GLY A 213 14.84 3.23 5.34
N VAL A 214 16.17 3.41 5.42
CA VAL A 214 16.91 4.34 4.56
C VAL A 214 17.40 3.58 3.32
N TYR A 215 17.21 4.13 2.14
CA TYR A 215 17.50 3.48 0.87
C TYR A 215 18.58 4.20 0.08
N ALA A 216 19.18 3.50 -0.87
CA ALA A 216 20.22 4.07 -1.73
C ALA A 216 19.72 5.22 -2.62
N THR A 217 18.41 5.30 -2.85
CA THR A 217 17.74 6.38 -3.59
C THR A 217 17.78 7.71 -2.83
N GLU A 218 17.73 7.65 -1.49
CA GLU A 218 17.75 8.83 -0.62
C GLU A 218 18.58 8.56 0.65
N PRO A 219 19.93 8.47 0.52
CA PRO A 219 20.80 8.01 1.59
C PRO A 219 20.91 8.99 2.77
N GLY A 220 20.40 10.21 2.65
CA GLY A 220 20.36 11.23 3.69
C GLY A 220 19.01 11.37 4.38
N ALA A 221 18.01 10.55 4.02
CA ALA A 221 16.68 10.59 4.64
C ALA A 221 16.72 10.27 6.14
N ASN A 222 15.77 10.82 6.88
CA ASN A 222 15.54 10.51 8.29
C ASN A 222 14.08 10.05 8.50
N PRO A 223 13.74 8.84 8.02
CA PRO A 223 12.36 8.34 8.06
C PRO A 223 11.81 8.18 9.49
N VAL A 224 12.68 8.02 10.49
CA VAL A 224 12.26 7.96 11.89
C VAL A 224 11.73 9.32 12.35
N ALA A 225 12.46 10.42 12.06
CA ALA A 225 11.98 11.77 12.42
C ALA A 225 10.67 12.11 11.70
N GLU A 226 10.58 11.84 10.40
CA GLU A 226 9.38 12.08 9.61
C GLU A 226 8.17 11.27 10.12
N TRP A 227 8.40 10.03 10.57
CA TRP A 227 7.34 9.20 11.13
C TRP A 227 6.86 9.71 12.49
N LEU A 228 7.79 10.14 13.36
CA LEU A 228 7.45 10.74 14.66
C LEU A 228 6.64 12.03 14.48
N GLU A 229 7.05 12.92 13.57
CA GLU A 229 6.30 14.14 13.23
C GLU A 229 4.88 13.79 12.72
N SER A 230 4.75 12.74 11.93
CA SER A 230 3.45 12.26 11.44
C SER A 230 2.58 11.71 12.58
N CYS A 231 3.17 10.97 13.53
CA CYS A 231 2.46 10.46 14.71
C CYS A 231 1.96 11.58 15.63
N ASP A 232 2.81 12.59 15.90
CA ASP A 232 2.43 13.76 16.71
C ASP A 232 1.26 14.51 16.08
N ARG A 233 1.29 14.68 14.75
CA ARG A 233 0.21 15.29 14.00
C ARG A 233 -1.09 14.48 14.08
N PHE A 234 -1.02 13.17 13.91
CA PHE A 234 -2.21 12.29 13.97
C PHE A 234 -2.78 12.22 15.39
N ALA A 235 -1.95 12.25 16.42
CA ALA A 235 -2.42 12.33 17.80
C ALA A 235 -3.23 13.61 18.04
N ALA A 236 -2.76 14.76 17.55
CA ALA A 236 -3.50 16.02 17.64
C ALA A 236 -4.82 16.00 16.87
N LEU A 237 -4.88 15.36 15.69
CA LEU A 237 -6.11 15.22 14.91
C LEU A 237 -7.14 14.26 15.55
N ALA A 238 -6.71 13.33 16.37
CA ALA A 238 -7.58 12.38 17.04
C ALA A 238 -8.23 12.96 18.32
N GLU A 239 -7.75 14.13 18.80
CA GLU A 239 -8.30 14.85 19.96
C GLU A 239 -9.39 15.87 19.56
N ASP A 240 -9.48 16.24 18.29
CA ASP A 240 -10.44 17.18 17.72
C ASP A 240 -11.74 16.48 17.24
#